data_0c0402437d5210098fa829e1d2e12ab1
#
_entry.id   0c0402437d5210098fa829e1d2e12ab1
#
_cell.length_a   1.000
_cell.length_b   1.000
_cell.length_c   1.000
_cell.angle_alpha   90.00
_cell.angle_beta   90.00
_cell.angle_gamma   90.00
#
_symmetry.space_group_name_H-M   'P 1'
#
loop_
_entity.id
_entity.type
_entity.pdbx_description
1 polymer ?
#
loop_
_entity_poly.entity_id
_entity_poly.type
_entity_poly.pdbx_seq_one_letter_code
_entity_poly.pdbx_strand_id
1 'polypeptide(L)'
;GNIFTIESDYNLSSYEVRLLRYPGLNVVMTRTASKGDNDLTNMLSPGWYTMEARLLGCKNGDWVTTGEVEAVDCSSNYSFSLTPNPATSLVTLTLNDVNTPSPRMEPMFTTENGGEYEVQIWSETSLLKQFTFDRPIVEIPVSELRSGRYFVLVFVNGKKLTQQLIIK
;
A
#
# COMPACT_ATOMS: atom_id res chain seq x y z
N GLY A 1 -14.42 7.77 -3.88
CA GLY A 1 -13.86 8.75 -2.94
C GLY A 1 -13.29 8.04 -1.72
N ASN A 2 -12.29 8.61 -1.09
CA ASN A 2 -11.66 8.08 0.11
C ASN A 2 -12.40 8.66 1.34
N ILE A 3 -13.53 8.06 1.69
CA ILE A 3 -14.33 8.46 2.85
C ILE A 3 -14.05 7.48 3.98
N PHE A 4 -13.83 8.01 5.18
CA PHE A 4 -13.80 7.23 6.41
C PHE A 4 -14.88 7.72 7.37
N THR A 5 -15.44 6.79 8.13
CA THR A 5 -16.52 7.07 9.08
C THR A 5 -16.00 6.90 10.50
N ILE A 6 -16.24 7.88 11.35
CA ILE A 6 -16.00 7.77 12.80
C ILE A 6 -17.31 7.39 13.48
N GLU A 7 -17.37 6.16 13.98
CA GLU A 7 -18.44 5.68 14.83
C GLU A 7 -18.01 5.80 16.30
N SER A 8 -18.88 6.32 17.14
CA SER A 8 -18.62 6.48 18.57
C SER A 8 -19.92 6.53 19.34
N ASP A 9 -19.96 5.85 20.47
CA ASP A 9 -21.09 5.91 21.42
C ASP A 9 -21.17 7.26 22.16
N TYR A 10 -20.09 8.04 22.10
CA TYR A 10 -20.05 9.35 22.73
C TYR A 10 -20.51 10.44 21.75
N ASN A 11 -21.38 11.32 22.23
CA ASN A 11 -21.86 12.46 21.45
C ASN A 11 -20.83 13.61 21.45
N LEU A 12 -19.57 13.29 21.14
CA LEU A 12 -18.47 14.23 21.09
C LEU A 12 -18.27 14.71 19.65
N SER A 13 -18.13 16.01 19.49
CA SER A 13 -18.18 16.67 18.20
C SER A 13 -16.84 16.70 17.44
N SER A 14 -15.74 16.31 18.11
CA SER A 14 -14.43 16.46 17.49
C SER A 14 -13.43 15.42 17.95
N TYR A 15 -12.70 14.89 16.98
CA TYR A 15 -11.62 13.94 17.15
C TYR A 15 -10.35 14.50 16.50
N GLU A 16 -9.21 14.14 17.03
CA GLU A 16 -7.95 14.30 16.32
C GLU A 16 -7.65 12.97 15.65
N VAL A 17 -7.41 13.00 14.32
CA VAL A 17 -7.05 11.82 13.54
C VAL A 17 -5.70 12.03 12.89
N ARG A 18 -4.92 10.95 12.81
CA ARG A 18 -3.68 10.93 12.05
C ARG A 18 -3.65 9.73 11.11
N LEU A 19 -3.10 9.94 9.93
CA LEU A 19 -2.83 8.88 8.97
C LEU A 19 -1.35 8.55 8.98
N LEU A 20 -1.06 7.26 9.06
CA LEU A 20 0.28 6.71 8.98
C LEU A 20 0.38 5.89 7.70
N ARG A 21 1.45 6.12 6.93
CA ARG A 21 1.67 5.43 5.67
C ARG A 21 2.56 4.23 5.85
N TYR A 22 2.19 3.10 5.24
CA TYR A 22 3.04 1.93 5.09
C TYR A 22 3.96 2.06 3.85
N PRO A 23 5.15 1.42 3.91
CA PRO A 23 5.81 0.93 5.11
C PRO A 23 6.44 2.08 5.91
N GLY A 24 6.83 1.80 7.14
CA GLY A 24 7.52 2.76 8.02
C GLY A 24 6.62 3.48 9.01
N LEU A 25 5.29 3.40 8.86
CA LEU A 25 4.30 4.02 9.76
C LEU A 25 4.55 5.52 10.03
N ASN A 26 5.00 6.23 8.99
CA ASN A 26 5.23 7.66 9.10
C ASN A 26 3.90 8.43 9.09
N VAL A 27 3.73 9.33 10.03
CA VAL A 27 2.57 10.23 10.05
C VAL A 27 2.64 11.15 8.83
N VAL A 28 1.67 11.02 7.93
CA VAL A 28 1.59 11.82 6.70
C VAL A 28 0.55 12.93 6.79
N MET A 29 -0.39 12.81 7.72
CA MET A 29 -1.44 13.79 7.94
C MET A 29 -1.90 13.74 9.40
N THR A 30 -2.19 14.90 9.97
CA THR A 30 -2.94 15.05 11.23
C THR A 30 -4.01 16.12 11.01
N ARG A 31 -5.24 15.85 11.39
CA ARG A 31 -6.36 16.79 11.27
C ARG A 31 -7.43 16.55 12.34
N THR A 32 -8.29 17.53 12.50
CA THR A 32 -9.53 17.37 13.25
C THR A 32 -10.59 16.74 12.35
N ALA A 33 -11.34 15.80 12.88
CA ALA A 33 -12.45 15.12 12.23
C ALA A 33 -13.69 15.16 13.12
N SER A 34 -14.87 15.01 12.51
CA SER A 34 -16.14 14.95 13.18
C SER A 34 -16.66 13.51 13.23
N LYS A 35 -17.60 13.24 14.16
CA LYS A 35 -18.37 12.00 14.10
C LYS A 35 -19.11 11.90 12.74
N GLY A 36 -19.16 10.72 12.15
CA GLY A 36 -19.71 10.45 10.84
C GLY A 36 -18.67 10.47 9.74
N ASP A 37 -19.10 10.74 8.52
CA ASP A 37 -18.27 10.64 7.32
C ASP A 37 -17.30 11.82 7.18
N ASN A 38 -16.06 11.48 6.90
CA ASN A 38 -14.98 12.42 6.66
C ASN A 38 -14.29 12.08 5.33
N ASP A 39 -14.21 13.05 4.44
CA ASP A 39 -13.64 12.87 3.09
C ASP A 39 -12.14 13.15 3.07
N LEU A 40 -11.39 12.20 2.53
CA LEU A 40 -9.95 12.29 2.24
C LEU A 40 -9.64 12.30 0.73
N THR A 41 -10.65 12.47 -0.10
CA THR A 41 -10.48 12.47 -1.56
C THR A 41 -9.46 13.54 -1.97
N ASN A 42 -8.54 13.14 -2.84
CA ASN A 42 -7.42 13.97 -3.32
C ASN A 42 -6.38 14.39 -2.26
N MET A 43 -6.45 13.82 -1.05
CA MET A 43 -5.47 14.11 0.01
C MET A 43 -4.40 13.04 0.15
N LEU A 44 -4.62 11.87 -0.42
CA LEU A 44 -3.73 10.72 -0.27
C LEU A 44 -2.99 10.41 -1.58
N SER A 45 -1.68 10.24 -1.48
CA SER A 45 -0.91 9.61 -2.55
C SER A 45 -1.17 8.11 -2.57
N PRO A 46 -1.01 7.41 -3.70
CA PRO A 46 -1.16 5.96 -3.76
C PRO A 46 -0.34 5.23 -2.72
N GLY A 47 -0.91 4.23 -2.08
CA GLY A 47 -0.27 3.41 -1.06
C GLY A 47 -1.20 2.94 0.04
N TRP A 48 -0.64 2.19 0.99
CA TRP A 48 -1.35 1.67 2.14
C TRP A 48 -1.21 2.60 3.34
N TYR A 49 -2.30 2.77 4.08
CA TYR A 49 -2.38 3.64 5.24
C TYR A 49 -3.10 2.93 6.38
N THR A 50 -2.73 3.28 7.60
CA THR A 50 -3.57 3.05 8.78
C THR A 50 -3.97 4.38 9.37
N MET A 51 -5.14 4.44 9.95
CA MET A 51 -5.66 5.62 10.61
C MET A 51 -5.75 5.38 12.10
N GLU A 52 -5.36 6.39 12.86
CA GLU A 52 -5.52 6.41 14.31
C GLU A 52 -6.34 7.64 14.70
N ALA A 53 -7.17 7.48 15.69
CA ALA A 53 -8.01 8.55 16.21
C ALA A 53 -7.89 8.65 17.73
N ARG A 54 -8.07 9.86 18.26
CA ARG A 54 -8.26 10.13 19.67
C ARG A 54 -9.23 11.29 19.87
N LEU A 55 -9.76 11.43 21.07
CA LEU A 55 -10.61 12.58 21.41
C LEU A 55 -9.80 13.88 21.39
N LEU A 56 -10.34 14.90 20.74
CA LEU A 56 -9.73 16.23 20.72
C LEU A 56 -9.69 16.81 22.16
N GLY A 57 -8.54 17.30 22.57
CA GLY A 57 -8.32 17.84 23.91
C GLY A 57 -7.83 16.83 24.94
N CYS A 58 -7.88 15.54 24.66
CA CYS A 58 -7.28 14.49 25.51
C CYS A 58 -5.79 14.33 25.15
N LYS A 59 -4.94 15.25 25.61
CA LYS A 59 -3.50 15.24 25.29
C LYS A 59 -2.78 13.95 25.72
N ASN A 60 -3.31 13.25 26.72
CA ASN A 60 -2.78 11.99 27.25
C ASN A 60 -3.67 10.79 26.87
N GLY A 61 -4.64 10.97 25.95
CA GLY A 61 -5.47 9.88 25.46
C GLY A 61 -4.68 8.99 24.50
N ASP A 62 -4.87 7.67 24.62
CA ASP A 62 -4.27 6.72 23.71
C ASP A 62 -4.85 6.88 22.29
N TRP A 63 -3.99 6.71 21.29
CA TRP A 63 -4.42 6.60 19.93
C TRP A 63 -5.05 5.23 19.69
N VAL A 64 -6.23 5.21 19.10
CA VAL A 64 -6.93 3.98 18.72
C VAL A 64 -6.82 3.81 17.22
N THR A 65 -6.29 2.66 16.80
CA THR A 65 -6.23 2.29 15.37
C THR A 65 -7.63 1.96 14.88
N THR A 66 -8.05 2.61 13.81
CA THR A 66 -9.43 2.49 13.29
C THR A 66 -9.54 1.56 12.10
N GLY A 67 -8.45 1.21 11.45
CA GLY A 67 -8.44 0.33 10.28
C GLY A 67 -7.36 0.69 9.27
N GLU A 68 -7.36 -0.03 8.16
CA GLU A 68 -6.42 0.14 7.06
C GLU A 68 -7.16 0.49 5.77
N VAL A 69 -6.53 1.31 4.95
CA VAL A 69 -7.07 1.73 3.66
C VAL A 69 -5.97 1.74 2.61
N GLU A 70 -6.30 1.31 1.41
CA GLU A 70 -5.45 1.45 0.24
C GLU A 70 -5.92 2.64 -0.60
N ALA A 71 -5.03 3.60 -0.81
CA ALA A 71 -5.23 4.65 -1.80
C ALA A 71 -4.62 4.19 -3.12
N VAL A 72 -5.42 4.08 -4.17
CA VAL A 72 -5.00 3.62 -5.50
C VAL A 72 -4.77 4.80 -6.45
N ASP A 73 -3.76 4.68 -7.31
CA ASP A 73 -3.54 5.63 -8.41
C ASP A 73 -4.36 5.21 -9.62
N CYS A 74 -5.47 5.87 -9.85
CA CYS A 74 -6.30 5.64 -11.03
C CYS A 74 -5.66 6.15 -12.34
N SER A 75 -4.53 6.87 -12.26
CA SER A 75 -3.77 7.35 -13.42
C SER A 75 -2.56 6.48 -13.76
N SER A 76 -2.30 5.42 -12.99
CA SER A 76 -1.17 4.53 -13.25
C SER A 76 -1.45 3.65 -14.47
N ASN A 77 -0.48 3.63 -15.40
CA ASN A 77 -0.50 2.71 -16.54
C ASN A 77 0.04 1.32 -16.18
N TYR A 78 0.48 1.14 -14.93
CA TYR A 78 1.05 -0.10 -14.42
C TYR A 78 0.20 -0.65 -13.28
N SER A 79 0.08 -1.97 -13.26
CA SER A 79 -0.45 -2.72 -12.13
C SER A 79 0.41 -3.97 -11.92
N PHE A 80 0.37 -4.59 -10.75
CA PHE A 80 0.99 -5.89 -10.57
C PHE A 80 0.12 -6.80 -9.72
N SER A 81 0.36 -8.09 -9.83
CA SER A 81 -0.29 -9.12 -9.01
C SER A 81 0.74 -10.03 -8.34
N LEU A 82 0.36 -10.61 -7.23
CA LEU A 82 1.16 -11.55 -6.45
C LEU A 82 0.39 -12.88 -6.33
N THR A 83 0.97 -13.97 -6.82
CA THR A 83 0.32 -15.29 -6.81
C THR A 83 1.32 -16.39 -6.47
N PRO A 84 1.01 -17.30 -5.52
CA PRO A 84 -0.15 -17.26 -4.64
C PRO A 84 -0.04 -16.16 -3.58
N ASN A 85 -1.19 -15.65 -3.13
CA ASN A 85 -1.28 -14.78 -1.97
C ASN A 85 -2.54 -15.19 -1.18
N PRO A 86 -2.38 -15.85 -0.03
CA PRO A 86 -1.16 -16.09 0.76
C PRO A 86 -0.13 -17.04 0.11
N ALA A 87 1.15 -16.78 0.38
CA ALA A 87 2.29 -17.58 -0.07
C ALA A 87 2.94 -18.36 1.08
N THR A 88 3.75 -19.38 0.75
CA THR A 88 4.53 -20.16 1.72
C THR A 88 6.04 -20.10 1.45
N SER A 89 6.46 -20.33 0.22
CA SER A 89 7.88 -20.43 -0.14
C SER A 89 8.27 -19.54 -1.32
N LEU A 90 7.34 -19.34 -2.25
CA LEU A 90 7.56 -18.63 -3.49
C LEU A 90 6.32 -17.80 -3.81
N VAL A 91 6.52 -16.61 -4.34
CA VAL A 91 5.47 -15.78 -4.91
C VAL A 91 5.86 -15.33 -6.30
N THR A 92 4.96 -15.48 -7.26
CA THR A 92 5.10 -14.93 -8.61
C THR A 92 4.56 -13.52 -8.62
N LEU A 93 5.41 -12.56 -8.98
CA LEU A 93 5.02 -11.19 -9.28
C LEU A 93 4.79 -11.08 -10.78
N THR A 94 3.61 -10.60 -11.18
CA THR A 94 3.30 -10.28 -12.58
C THR A 94 3.03 -8.79 -12.68
N LEU A 95 3.89 -8.07 -13.40
CA LEU A 95 3.75 -6.64 -13.69
C LEU A 95 3.01 -6.47 -15.02
N ASN A 96 1.95 -5.69 -15.03
CA ASN A 96 1.11 -5.42 -16.19
C ASN A 96 1.22 -3.95 -16.60
N ASP A 97 1.41 -3.70 -17.88
CA ASP A 97 1.24 -2.38 -18.48
C ASP A 97 -0.15 -2.32 -19.13
N VAL A 98 -1.01 -1.42 -18.67
CA VAL A 98 -2.39 -1.27 -19.18
C VAL A 98 -2.45 -0.65 -20.57
N ASN A 99 -1.35 -0.08 -21.06
CA ASN A 99 -1.29 0.52 -22.40
C ASN A 99 -0.89 -0.46 -23.51
N THR A 100 -0.51 -1.71 -23.18
CA THR A 100 -0.24 -2.73 -24.19
C THR A 100 -1.54 -3.38 -24.67
N PRO A 101 -2.03 -3.09 -25.88
CA PRO A 101 -3.21 -3.76 -26.41
C PRO A 101 -2.83 -5.16 -26.89
N SER A 102 -3.44 -6.15 -26.28
CA SER A 102 -3.62 -7.51 -26.82
C SER A 102 -2.75 -8.66 -26.31
N PRO A 103 -3.38 -9.82 -26.02
CA PRO A 103 -2.75 -11.01 -25.47
C PRO A 103 -2.06 -11.91 -26.51
N ARG A 104 -1.65 -11.39 -27.69
CA ARG A 104 -1.10 -12.18 -28.80
C ARG A 104 0.34 -11.89 -29.19
N MET A 105 0.98 -10.90 -28.60
CA MET A 105 2.43 -10.70 -28.70
C MET A 105 3.02 -10.79 -27.30
N GLU A 106 4.19 -11.41 -27.19
CA GLU A 106 4.95 -11.35 -25.94
C GLU A 106 5.01 -9.90 -25.49
N PRO A 107 4.62 -9.59 -24.25
CA PRO A 107 4.58 -8.21 -23.79
C PRO A 107 6.00 -7.66 -23.88
N MET A 108 6.22 -6.78 -24.84
CA MET A 108 7.45 -6.02 -24.94
C MET A 108 7.42 -5.03 -23.80
N PHE A 109 7.94 -5.47 -22.66
CA PHE A 109 8.04 -4.67 -21.46
C PHE A 109 9.05 -3.57 -21.70
N THR A 110 8.58 -2.38 -22.02
CA THR A 110 9.43 -1.21 -22.22
C THR A 110 9.32 -0.28 -21.04
N THR A 111 10.38 -0.22 -20.23
CA THR A 111 10.53 0.85 -19.25
C THR A 111 11.42 1.94 -19.84
N GLU A 112 11.26 3.19 -19.38
CA GLU A 112 12.08 4.33 -19.81
C GLU A 112 13.57 4.14 -19.48
N ASN A 113 13.90 3.23 -18.55
CA ASN A 113 15.25 2.94 -18.07
C ASN A 113 15.81 1.59 -18.58
N GLY A 114 15.50 1.18 -19.79
CA GLY A 114 16.05 -0.03 -20.39
C GLY A 114 15.42 -1.34 -19.90
N GLY A 115 14.23 -1.30 -19.35
CA GLY A 115 13.47 -2.50 -18.99
C GLY A 115 13.54 -2.89 -17.51
N GLU A 116 14.34 -2.24 -16.68
CA GLU A 116 14.50 -2.61 -15.27
C GLU A 116 13.47 -1.92 -14.36
N TYR A 117 13.01 -2.65 -13.34
CA TYR A 117 12.19 -2.13 -12.24
C TYR A 117 12.64 -2.72 -10.91
N GLU A 118 12.40 -1.96 -9.84
CA GLU A 118 12.80 -2.35 -8.50
C GLU A 118 11.60 -2.93 -7.72
N VAL A 119 11.85 -3.98 -6.97
CA VAL A 119 10.89 -4.61 -6.06
C VAL A 119 11.45 -4.62 -4.65
N GLN A 120 10.71 -4.12 -3.70
CA GLN A 120 11.05 -4.14 -2.29
C GLN A 120 10.00 -4.94 -1.51
N ILE A 121 10.45 -5.74 -0.54
CA ILE A 121 9.59 -6.40 0.44
C ILE A 121 9.85 -5.78 1.81
N TRP A 122 8.80 -5.28 2.42
CA TRP A 122 8.83 -4.62 3.71
C TRP A 122 7.98 -5.36 4.73
N SER A 123 8.44 -5.39 5.98
CA SER A 123 7.56 -5.54 7.14
C SER A 123 6.74 -4.25 7.33
N GLU A 124 6.02 -4.11 8.41
CA GLU A 124 5.32 -2.86 8.71
C GLU A 124 6.27 -1.66 8.82
N THR A 125 7.50 -1.87 9.28
CA THR A 125 8.43 -0.78 9.60
C THR A 125 9.78 -0.86 8.91
N SER A 126 10.18 -2.03 8.38
CA SER A 126 11.54 -2.28 7.92
C SER A 126 11.60 -2.90 6.54
N LEU A 127 12.52 -2.45 5.70
CA LEU A 127 12.89 -3.11 4.46
C LEU A 127 13.57 -4.44 4.77
N LEU A 128 13.09 -5.51 4.16
CA LEU A 128 13.61 -6.87 4.37
C LEU A 128 14.36 -7.39 3.16
N LYS A 129 13.84 -7.15 1.95
CA LYS A 129 14.45 -7.60 0.70
C LYS A 129 14.26 -6.55 -0.38
N GLN A 130 15.24 -6.49 -1.30
CA GLN A 130 15.21 -5.61 -2.47
C GLN A 130 15.78 -6.37 -3.67
N PHE A 131 15.12 -6.23 -4.81
CA PHE A 131 15.46 -6.89 -6.06
C PHE A 131 15.34 -5.91 -7.22
N THR A 132 16.07 -6.16 -8.31
CA THR A 132 15.91 -5.49 -9.60
C THR A 132 15.60 -6.54 -10.65
N PHE A 133 14.61 -6.31 -11.49
CA PHE A 133 14.16 -7.21 -12.52
C PHE A 133 13.97 -6.49 -13.85
N ASP A 134 14.17 -7.24 -14.93
CA ASP A 134 14.01 -6.82 -16.33
C ASP A 134 12.85 -7.54 -17.05
N ARG A 135 12.11 -8.38 -16.32
CA ARG A 135 11.04 -9.23 -16.86
C ARG A 135 9.72 -8.96 -16.16
N PRO A 136 8.59 -8.96 -16.89
CA PRO A 136 7.30 -8.67 -16.30
C PRO A 136 6.78 -9.77 -15.35
N ILE A 137 7.29 -11.00 -15.48
CA ILE A 137 6.92 -12.13 -14.62
C ILE A 137 8.17 -12.65 -13.95
N VAL A 138 8.19 -12.60 -12.62
CA VAL A 138 9.33 -13.02 -11.79
C VAL A 138 8.87 -13.81 -10.57
N GLU A 139 9.69 -14.78 -10.17
CA GLU A 139 9.50 -15.56 -8.96
C GLU A 139 10.39 -15.02 -7.84
N ILE A 140 9.79 -14.76 -6.70
CA ILE A 140 10.47 -14.18 -5.54
C ILE A 140 10.42 -15.19 -4.39
N PRO A 141 11.59 -15.65 -3.88
CA PRO A 141 11.64 -16.56 -2.74
C PRO A 141 11.26 -15.82 -1.45
N VAL A 142 10.28 -16.39 -0.74
CA VAL A 142 9.74 -15.84 0.51
C VAL A 142 9.80 -16.82 1.68
N SER A 143 10.41 -18.00 1.48
CA SER A 143 10.53 -19.07 2.49
C SER A 143 11.27 -18.64 3.78
N GLU A 144 12.10 -17.61 3.71
CA GLU A 144 12.83 -17.05 4.86
C GLU A 144 11.99 -16.07 5.68
N LEU A 145 10.84 -15.64 5.14
CA LEU A 145 9.95 -14.72 5.83
C LEU A 145 9.08 -15.51 6.82
N ARG A 146 8.92 -14.97 8.01
CA ARG A 146 8.01 -15.56 9.01
C ARG A 146 6.56 -15.38 8.57
N SER A 147 5.67 -16.25 9.06
CA SER A 147 4.24 -16.06 8.86
C SER A 147 3.81 -14.67 9.33
N GLY A 148 3.08 -13.97 8.49
CA GLY A 148 2.69 -12.60 8.78
C GLY A 148 2.32 -11.80 7.53
N ARG A 149 2.13 -10.50 7.73
CA ARG A 149 1.79 -9.52 6.70
C ARG A 149 3.02 -8.72 6.29
N TYR A 150 3.16 -8.54 4.98
CA TYR A 150 4.24 -7.79 4.34
C TYR A 150 3.67 -6.86 3.27
N PHE A 151 4.46 -5.88 2.86
CA PHE A 151 4.15 -4.98 1.77
C PHE A 151 5.19 -5.15 0.66
N VAL A 152 4.70 -5.40 -0.55
CA VAL A 152 5.52 -5.44 -1.75
C VAL A 152 5.36 -4.12 -2.48
N LEU A 153 6.48 -3.44 -2.69
CA LEU A 153 6.55 -2.19 -3.42
C LEU A 153 7.26 -2.44 -4.75
N VAL A 154 6.66 -1.94 -5.83
CA VAL A 154 7.24 -1.97 -7.17
C VAL A 154 7.46 -0.54 -7.65
N PHE A 155 8.71 -0.24 -8.03
CA PHE A 155 9.07 1.05 -8.59
C PHE A 155 9.37 0.87 -10.08
N VAL A 156 8.52 1.45 -10.92
CA VAL A 156 8.60 1.34 -12.38
C VAL A 156 8.31 2.71 -13.02
N ASN A 157 9.21 3.19 -13.88
CA ASN A 157 9.09 4.48 -14.58
C ASN A 157 8.68 5.65 -13.66
N GLY A 158 9.35 5.77 -12.50
CA GLY A 158 9.08 6.81 -11.51
C GLY A 158 7.76 6.63 -10.73
N LYS A 159 6.99 5.58 -11.01
CA LYS A 159 5.76 5.23 -10.27
C LYS A 159 6.08 4.24 -9.17
N LYS A 160 5.35 4.36 -8.07
CA LYS A 160 5.40 3.43 -6.93
C LYS A 160 4.05 2.73 -6.81
N LEU A 161 4.08 1.41 -6.96
CA LEU A 161 2.93 0.54 -6.74
C LEU A 161 3.13 -0.22 -5.43
N THR A 162 2.06 -0.55 -4.72
CA THR A 162 2.14 -1.26 -3.45
C THR A 162 1.04 -2.30 -3.37
N GLN A 163 1.37 -3.52 -2.96
CA GLN A 163 0.40 -4.55 -2.62
C GLN A 163 0.77 -5.26 -1.31
N GLN A 164 -0.23 -5.81 -0.66
CA GLN A 164 -0.07 -6.62 0.53
C GLN A 164 0.27 -8.07 0.15
N LEU A 165 1.23 -8.66 0.85
CA LEU A 165 1.60 -10.06 0.75
C LEU A 165 1.42 -10.74 2.11
N ILE A 166 0.71 -11.83 2.14
CA ILE A 166 0.50 -12.66 3.33
C ILE A 166 1.37 -13.91 3.22
N ILE A 167 2.18 -14.18 4.24
CA ILE A 167 2.96 -15.41 4.38
C ILE A 167 2.30 -16.32 5.43
N LYS A 168 2.14 -17.59 5.07
CA LYS A 168 1.58 -18.64 5.96
C LYS A 168 2.66 -19.50 6.57
#